data_605195399957c99b3b41abfe74812e0d
#
_entry.id   605195399957c99b3b41abfe74812e0d
#
_cell.length_a   1.000
_cell.length_b   1.000
_cell.length_c   1.000
_cell.angle_alpha   90.00
_cell.angle_beta   90.00
_cell.angle_gamma   90.00
#
_symmetry.space_group_name_H-M   'P 1'
#
loop_
_entity.id
_entity.type
_entity.pdbx_description
1 polymer ?
#
loop_
_entity_poly.entity_id
_entity_poly.type
_entity_poly.pdbx_seq_one_letter_code
_entity_poly.pdbx_strand_id
1 'polypeptide(L)'
;MSWQVPAHDVHEFFPRRTRFCLCIPVLDEDGRFQRQLAKMHGQMDLADVVIADGGSKDGSTDPASLRAAGVRALLVKTGPGRLGAQLRMGFAWALDQGYQGVVLVDGNDKDDTSALSLFLDELSRGADFVQGSRYLPGGEGVNTPMLREAAVRLLHAPAISLAAGYWYTDTTNGFRAYSSRFLRDERVAPFRDVFGGYELHYYLSIRAARLGFKVVEVPVRREYPRGQVPSKIRGLRGGATVLQALAAACLGRFDP
;
A
#
# COMPACT_ATOMS: atom_id res chain seq x y z
N MET A 1 -3.51 -20.03 12.17
CA MET A 1 -3.31 -18.93 13.14
C MET A 1 -4.46 -17.94 13.00
N SER A 2 -4.97 -17.37 14.11
CA SER A 2 -5.96 -16.30 14.03
C SER A 2 -5.29 -15.01 13.52
N TRP A 3 -5.97 -14.24 12.68
CA TRP A 3 -5.48 -12.97 12.19
C TRP A 3 -5.45 -11.93 13.32
N GLN A 4 -4.30 -11.32 13.53
CA GLN A 4 -4.11 -10.25 14.52
C GLN A 4 -4.39 -8.90 13.85
N VAL A 5 -5.66 -8.55 13.77
CA VAL A 5 -6.14 -7.31 13.17
C VAL A 5 -6.36 -6.27 14.28
N PRO A 6 -5.96 -5.00 14.12
CA PRO A 6 -6.22 -3.98 15.14
C PRO A 6 -7.72 -3.75 15.30
N ALA A 7 -8.15 -3.35 16.51
CA ALA A 7 -9.52 -2.92 16.74
C ALA A 7 -9.85 -1.72 15.82
N HIS A 8 -11.06 -1.73 15.25
CA HIS A 8 -11.51 -0.72 14.30
C HIS A 8 -13.03 -0.70 14.19
N ASP A 9 -13.55 0.45 13.78
CA ASP A 9 -14.95 0.63 13.42
C ASP A 9 -15.11 0.55 11.90
N VAL A 10 -16.28 0.08 11.44
CA VAL A 10 -16.58 -0.11 10.01
C VAL A 10 -17.83 0.67 9.64
N HIS A 11 -17.71 1.53 8.62
CA HIS A 11 -18.83 2.22 7.99
C HIS A 11 -18.93 1.75 6.54
N GLU A 12 -19.89 0.88 6.23
CA GLU A 12 -20.18 0.46 4.87
C GLU A 12 -21.22 1.38 4.26
N PHE A 13 -20.90 1.98 3.09
CA PHE A 13 -21.79 2.90 2.39
C PHE A 13 -22.54 2.23 1.24
N PHE A 14 -21.89 1.26 0.59
CA PHE A 14 -22.43 0.56 -0.57
C PHE A 14 -22.07 -0.94 -0.52
N PRO A 15 -22.86 -1.83 -1.16
CA PRO A 15 -22.52 -3.23 -1.32
C PRO A 15 -21.29 -3.39 -2.24
N ARG A 16 -20.66 -4.56 -2.18
CA ARG A 16 -19.57 -4.93 -3.11
C ARG A 16 -20.10 -4.97 -4.55
N ARG A 17 -19.41 -4.34 -5.48
CA ARG A 17 -19.74 -4.30 -6.91
C ARG A 17 -18.67 -4.92 -7.79
N THR A 18 -17.41 -4.93 -7.33
CA THR A 18 -16.28 -5.33 -8.13
C THR A 18 -15.57 -6.55 -7.57
N ARG A 19 -14.71 -7.14 -8.39
CA ARG A 19 -13.92 -8.32 -8.07
C ARG A 19 -12.73 -8.00 -7.17
N PHE A 20 -12.15 -6.82 -7.34
CA PHE A 20 -10.99 -6.30 -6.60
C PHE A 20 -11.38 -5.04 -5.86
N CYS A 21 -10.66 -4.69 -4.81
CA CYS A 21 -10.82 -3.40 -4.15
C CYS A 21 -9.53 -2.58 -4.19
N LEU A 22 -9.68 -1.27 -4.10
CA LEU A 22 -8.61 -0.31 -3.91
C LEU A 22 -8.63 0.15 -2.46
N CYS A 23 -7.65 -0.28 -1.68
CA CYS A 23 -7.47 0.13 -0.30
C CYS A 23 -6.56 1.37 -0.24
N ILE A 24 -7.03 2.43 0.41
CA ILE A 24 -6.29 3.69 0.55
C ILE A 24 -6.07 3.97 2.05
N PRO A 25 -4.83 3.81 2.57
CA PRO A 25 -4.52 4.22 3.92
C PRO A 25 -4.46 5.75 4.01
N VAL A 26 -5.18 6.31 4.97
CA VAL A 26 -5.27 7.75 5.23
C VAL A 26 -4.93 8.03 6.69
N LEU A 27 -4.18 9.09 6.97
CA LEU A 27 -3.96 9.63 8.31
C LEU A 27 -3.59 11.11 8.20
N ASP A 28 -4.50 12.00 8.56
CA ASP A 28 -4.30 13.45 8.57
C ASP A 28 -3.63 13.94 7.25
N GLU A 29 -4.30 13.76 6.11
CA GLU A 29 -3.74 14.09 4.79
C GLU A 29 -4.13 15.50 4.30
N ASP A 30 -4.78 16.30 5.12
CA ASP A 30 -5.19 17.70 4.83
C ASP A 30 -5.75 17.79 3.39
N GLY A 31 -6.59 18.26 2.86
CA GLY A 31 -7.14 18.37 1.52
C GLY A 31 -6.46 17.60 0.35
N ARG A 32 -5.30 16.93 0.58
CA ARG A 32 -4.62 16.10 -0.44
C ARG A 32 -5.45 14.88 -0.80
N PHE A 33 -6.01 14.22 0.21
CA PHE A 33 -6.82 13.04 -0.02
C PHE A 33 -8.11 13.38 -0.79
N GLN A 34 -8.76 14.49 -0.48
CA GLN A 34 -9.94 14.95 -1.23
C GLN A 34 -9.62 15.24 -2.70
N ARG A 35 -8.44 15.87 -2.98
CA ARG A 35 -8.00 16.08 -4.36
C ARG A 35 -7.73 14.77 -5.09
N GLN A 36 -7.14 13.78 -4.40
CA GLN A 36 -6.93 12.45 -4.97
C GLN A 36 -8.26 11.79 -5.31
N LEU A 37 -9.24 11.78 -4.40
CA LEU A 37 -10.58 11.23 -4.66
C LEU A 37 -11.26 11.91 -5.84
N ALA A 38 -11.18 13.23 -5.95
CA ALA A 38 -11.75 13.97 -7.08
C ALA A 38 -11.13 13.54 -8.43
N LYS A 39 -9.80 13.32 -8.47
CA LYS A 39 -9.11 12.81 -9.67
C LYS A 39 -9.50 11.37 -10.01
N MET A 40 -9.90 10.58 -9.02
CA MET A 40 -10.23 9.16 -9.17
C MET A 40 -11.67 8.91 -9.64
N HIS A 41 -12.50 9.94 -9.82
CA HIS A 41 -13.93 9.77 -10.12
C HIS A 41 -14.18 8.79 -11.27
N GLY A 42 -13.44 8.87 -12.37
CA GLY A 42 -13.54 7.93 -13.51
C GLY A 42 -12.98 6.52 -13.26
N GLN A 43 -12.35 6.27 -12.11
CA GLN A 43 -11.74 4.99 -11.76
C GLN A 43 -12.52 4.23 -10.69
N MET A 44 -13.52 4.88 -10.07
CA MET A 44 -14.36 4.29 -9.02
C MET A 44 -15.20 3.09 -9.50
N ASP A 45 -15.38 2.95 -10.81
CA ASP A 45 -16.09 1.81 -11.41
C ASP A 45 -15.18 0.61 -11.66
N LEU A 46 -13.86 0.81 -11.65
CA LEU A 46 -12.88 -0.26 -11.88
C LEU A 46 -12.67 -1.13 -10.65
N ALA A 47 -12.69 -0.52 -9.46
CA ALA A 47 -12.52 -1.22 -8.19
C ALA A 47 -13.29 -0.50 -7.07
N ASP A 48 -13.90 -1.26 -6.17
CA ASP A 48 -14.52 -0.69 -4.96
C ASP A 48 -13.45 -0.01 -4.11
N VAL A 49 -13.65 1.27 -3.76
CA VAL A 49 -12.70 2.03 -2.95
C VAL A 49 -12.99 1.84 -1.46
N VAL A 50 -11.96 1.47 -0.71
CA VAL A 50 -12.02 1.25 0.74
C VAL A 50 -10.96 2.11 1.42
N ILE A 51 -11.39 2.91 2.38
CA ILE A 51 -10.48 3.77 3.13
C ILE A 51 -10.07 3.06 4.42
N ALA A 52 -8.76 2.90 4.62
CA ALA A 52 -8.18 2.42 5.87
C ALA A 52 -7.66 3.62 6.66
N ASP A 53 -8.52 4.23 7.48
CA ASP A 53 -8.18 5.41 8.27
C ASP A 53 -7.38 5.05 9.52
N GLY A 54 -6.28 5.75 9.74
CA GLY A 54 -5.42 5.60 10.91
C GLY A 54 -5.95 6.30 12.18
N GLY A 55 -7.14 6.86 12.14
CA GLY A 55 -7.75 7.70 13.18
C GLY A 55 -7.49 9.19 12.92
N SER A 56 -7.77 9.64 11.68
CA SER A 56 -7.62 11.05 11.26
C SER A 56 -8.48 11.99 12.09
N LYS A 57 -7.97 13.20 12.33
CA LYS A 57 -8.64 14.25 13.11
C LYS A 57 -8.84 15.55 12.32
N ASP A 58 -8.36 15.59 11.09
CA ASP A 58 -8.38 16.76 10.21
C ASP A 58 -9.64 16.85 9.32
N GLY A 59 -10.60 15.91 9.50
CA GLY A 59 -11.81 15.84 8.68
C GLY A 59 -11.62 15.20 7.30
N SER A 60 -10.41 14.74 6.97
CA SER A 60 -10.12 14.13 5.65
C SER A 60 -10.95 12.87 5.36
N THR A 61 -11.44 12.19 6.39
CA THR A 61 -12.23 10.96 6.30
C THR A 61 -13.69 11.13 6.76
N ASP A 62 -14.27 12.32 6.59
CA ASP A 62 -15.67 12.56 6.91
C ASP A 62 -16.60 11.56 6.17
N PRO A 63 -17.43 10.78 6.89
CA PRO A 63 -18.24 9.71 6.28
C PRO A 63 -19.23 10.20 5.23
N ALA A 64 -19.84 11.38 5.40
CA ALA A 64 -20.80 11.92 4.44
C ALA A 64 -20.10 12.28 3.11
N SER A 65 -18.95 12.91 3.19
CA SER A 65 -18.10 13.26 2.05
C SER A 65 -17.61 12.02 1.30
N LEU A 66 -17.16 10.99 2.02
CA LEU A 66 -16.71 9.73 1.43
C LEU A 66 -17.84 8.99 0.71
N ARG A 67 -19.02 8.94 1.32
CA ARG A 67 -20.20 8.36 0.70
C ARG A 67 -20.59 9.10 -0.58
N ALA A 68 -20.60 10.43 -0.55
CA ALA A 68 -20.90 11.26 -1.72
C ALA A 68 -19.87 11.05 -2.86
N ALA A 69 -18.60 10.78 -2.52
CA ALA A 69 -17.56 10.47 -3.47
C ALA A 69 -17.65 9.03 -4.04
N GLY A 70 -18.57 8.18 -3.59
CA GLY A 70 -18.72 6.81 -4.08
C GLY A 70 -17.79 5.80 -3.41
N VAL A 71 -17.16 6.15 -2.29
CA VAL A 71 -16.34 5.22 -1.49
C VAL A 71 -17.24 4.12 -0.92
N ARG A 72 -16.81 2.85 -1.05
CA ARG A 72 -17.61 1.71 -0.58
C ARG A 72 -17.64 1.59 0.93
N ALA A 73 -16.48 1.75 1.57
CA ALA A 73 -16.39 1.61 3.03
C ALA A 73 -15.25 2.46 3.62
N LEU A 74 -15.46 2.87 4.86
CA LEU A 74 -14.47 3.50 5.74
C LEU A 74 -14.22 2.58 6.93
N LEU A 75 -12.96 2.22 7.14
CA LEU A 75 -12.47 1.47 8.30
C LEU A 75 -11.66 2.43 9.17
N VAL A 76 -12.13 2.71 10.39
CA VAL A 76 -11.46 3.64 11.32
C VAL A 76 -10.71 2.83 12.37
N LYS A 77 -9.39 2.85 12.33
CA LYS A 77 -8.55 2.15 13.29
C LYS A 77 -8.62 2.81 14.68
N THR A 78 -9.06 2.05 15.67
CA THR A 78 -9.11 2.45 17.07
C THR A 78 -8.01 1.79 17.92
N GLY A 79 -7.50 0.66 17.45
CA GLY A 79 -6.39 -0.07 18.09
C GLY A 79 -5.01 0.52 17.80
N PRO A 80 -3.94 0.00 18.45
CA PRO A 80 -2.57 0.48 18.30
C PRO A 80 -1.98 0.18 16.91
N GLY A 81 -0.81 0.77 16.64
CA GLY A 81 -0.03 0.56 15.42
C GLY A 81 -0.16 1.71 14.41
N ARG A 82 0.69 1.69 13.40
CA ARG A 82 0.81 2.70 12.35
C ARG A 82 0.33 2.14 11.00
N LEU A 83 1.03 2.46 9.93
CA LEU A 83 0.68 2.05 8.57
C LEU A 83 0.48 0.52 8.42
N GLY A 84 1.39 -0.30 8.95
CA GLY A 84 1.25 -1.76 8.86
C GLY A 84 -0.03 -2.27 9.53
N ALA A 85 -0.45 -1.68 10.65
CA ALA A 85 -1.71 -1.98 11.29
C ALA A 85 -2.93 -1.56 10.43
N GLN A 86 -2.89 -0.37 9.79
CA GLN A 86 -3.92 0.05 8.84
C GLN A 86 -4.03 -0.93 7.65
N LEU A 87 -2.90 -1.37 7.11
CA LEU A 87 -2.88 -2.31 6.00
C LEU A 87 -3.45 -3.68 6.39
N ARG A 88 -3.06 -4.22 7.57
CA ARG A 88 -3.63 -5.48 8.08
C ARG A 88 -5.16 -5.39 8.23
N MET A 89 -5.64 -4.26 8.75
CA MET A 89 -7.08 -3.98 8.87
C MET A 89 -7.77 -3.98 7.50
N GLY A 90 -7.27 -3.19 6.55
CA GLY A 90 -7.84 -3.07 5.21
C GLY A 90 -7.81 -4.38 4.42
N PHE A 91 -6.69 -5.11 4.49
CA PHE A 91 -6.53 -6.39 3.80
C PHE A 91 -7.45 -7.47 4.41
N ALA A 92 -7.50 -7.58 5.74
CA ALA A 92 -8.36 -8.55 6.41
C ALA A 92 -9.82 -8.32 6.06
N TRP A 93 -10.29 -7.08 6.19
CA TRP A 93 -11.66 -6.73 5.83
C TRP A 93 -11.95 -7.05 4.36
N ALA A 94 -11.06 -6.69 3.43
CA ALA A 94 -11.24 -7.00 2.01
C ALA A 94 -11.35 -8.50 1.75
N LEU A 95 -10.54 -9.31 2.41
CA LEU A 95 -10.61 -10.77 2.29
C LEU A 95 -11.91 -11.32 2.87
N ASP A 96 -12.40 -10.81 4.00
CA ASP A 96 -13.66 -11.20 4.60
C ASP A 96 -14.87 -10.82 3.74
N GLN A 97 -14.77 -9.71 3.00
CA GLN A 97 -15.75 -9.31 1.99
C GLN A 97 -15.67 -10.13 0.68
N GLY A 98 -14.72 -11.06 0.57
CA GLY A 98 -14.59 -11.96 -0.56
C GLY A 98 -13.94 -11.34 -1.81
N TYR A 99 -13.17 -10.25 -1.67
CA TYR A 99 -12.37 -9.73 -2.79
C TYR A 99 -11.27 -10.71 -3.18
N GLN A 100 -11.01 -10.82 -4.48
CA GLN A 100 -10.00 -11.72 -5.03
C GLN A 100 -8.60 -11.09 -5.03
N GLY A 101 -8.50 -9.82 -4.73
CA GLY A 101 -7.25 -9.10 -4.55
C GLY A 101 -7.50 -7.67 -4.10
N VAL A 102 -6.43 -7.07 -3.59
CA VAL A 102 -6.42 -5.71 -3.06
C VAL A 102 -5.34 -4.92 -3.76
N VAL A 103 -5.71 -3.82 -4.37
CA VAL A 103 -4.77 -2.79 -4.83
C VAL A 103 -4.60 -1.78 -3.70
N LEU A 104 -3.39 -1.32 -3.48
CA LEU A 104 -3.02 -0.36 -2.45
C LEU A 104 -2.43 0.88 -3.10
N VAL A 105 -2.89 2.06 -2.71
CA VAL A 105 -2.29 3.36 -3.07
C VAL A 105 -2.31 4.29 -1.88
N ASP A 106 -1.26 5.08 -1.66
CA ASP A 106 -1.23 6.08 -0.58
C ASP A 106 -2.27 7.18 -0.80
N GLY A 107 -2.96 7.64 0.27
CA GLY A 107 -3.95 8.72 0.24
C GLY A 107 -3.35 10.13 0.22
N ASN A 108 -2.17 10.34 -0.37
CA ASN A 108 -1.38 11.57 -0.25
C ASN A 108 -1.23 12.39 -1.55
N ASP A 109 -2.01 12.05 -2.58
CA ASP A 109 -2.09 12.71 -3.89
C ASP A 109 -0.75 12.78 -4.65
N LYS A 110 0.12 11.77 -4.46
CA LYS A 110 1.42 11.72 -5.16
C LYS A 110 1.44 10.73 -6.33
N ASP A 111 0.68 9.64 -6.22
CA ASP A 111 0.62 8.63 -7.26
C ASP A 111 -0.45 8.97 -8.29
N ASP A 112 -0.13 8.77 -9.55
CA ASP A 112 -1.12 8.85 -10.64
C ASP A 112 -1.99 7.59 -10.61
N THR A 113 -3.19 7.73 -10.10
CA THR A 113 -4.14 6.63 -9.96
C THR A 113 -4.71 6.11 -11.28
N SER A 114 -4.44 6.76 -12.41
CA SER A 114 -4.81 6.24 -13.73
C SER A 114 -4.14 4.89 -14.05
N ALA A 115 -3.01 4.61 -13.40
CA ALA A 115 -2.34 3.31 -13.49
C ALA A 115 -3.10 2.16 -12.80
N LEU A 116 -4.22 2.41 -12.10
CA LEU A 116 -5.01 1.37 -11.42
C LEU A 116 -5.35 0.20 -12.34
N SER A 117 -5.72 0.46 -13.59
CA SER A 117 -6.05 -0.58 -14.58
C SER A 117 -4.91 -1.58 -14.79
N LEU A 118 -3.64 -1.13 -14.80
CA LEU A 118 -2.49 -2.01 -14.98
C LEU A 118 -2.38 -3.04 -13.84
N PHE A 119 -2.66 -2.63 -12.61
CA PHE A 119 -2.65 -3.53 -11.44
C PHE A 119 -3.80 -4.55 -11.51
N LEU A 120 -4.99 -4.09 -11.89
CA LEU A 120 -6.17 -4.95 -12.02
C LEU A 120 -5.99 -5.99 -13.13
N ASP A 121 -5.38 -5.58 -14.25
CA ASP A 121 -5.06 -6.46 -15.37
C ASP A 121 -4.06 -7.55 -14.94
N GLU A 122 -2.99 -7.19 -14.23
CA GLU A 122 -2.01 -8.16 -13.78
C GLU A 122 -2.58 -9.12 -12.73
N LEU A 123 -3.40 -8.64 -11.79
CA LEU A 123 -4.15 -9.52 -10.88
C LEU A 123 -5.07 -10.48 -11.65
N SER A 124 -5.74 -9.98 -12.69
CA SER A 124 -6.63 -10.78 -13.55
C SER A 124 -5.87 -11.84 -14.35
N ARG A 125 -4.59 -11.57 -14.71
CA ARG A 125 -3.65 -12.51 -15.33
C ARG A 125 -2.99 -13.46 -14.35
N GLY A 126 -3.42 -13.43 -13.08
CA GLY A 126 -2.95 -14.32 -12.02
C GLY A 126 -1.64 -13.90 -11.36
N ALA A 127 -1.26 -12.63 -11.41
CA ALA A 127 -0.19 -12.11 -10.57
C ALA A 127 -0.61 -12.17 -9.10
N ASP A 128 0.33 -12.47 -8.21
CA ASP A 128 0.10 -12.54 -6.77
C ASP A 128 0.56 -11.28 -6.05
N PHE A 129 1.64 -10.68 -6.55
CA PHE A 129 2.16 -9.42 -6.09
C PHE A 129 2.51 -8.54 -7.28
N VAL A 130 1.95 -7.35 -7.33
CA VAL A 130 2.25 -6.35 -8.36
C VAL A 130 2.86 -5.13 -7.68
N GLN A 131 4.07 -4.75 -8.11
CA GLN A 131 4.79 -3.59 -7.60
C GLN A 131 4.76 -2.46 -8.62
N GLY A 132 4.30 -1.29 -8.22
CA GLY A 132 4.42 -0.08 -9.03
C GLY A 132 5.86 0.44 -9.03
N SER A 133 6.42 0.67 -10.21
CA SER A 133 7.78 1.17 -10.36
C SER A 133 7.83 2.47 -11.17
N ARG A 134 8.52 3.45 -10.61
CA ARG A 134 8.86 4.72 -11.29
C ARG A 134 10.02 4.57 -12.29
N TYR A 135 10.72 3.44 -12.25
CA TYR A 135 11.99 3.23 -12.95
C TYR A 135 11.88 2.23 -14.10
N LEU A 136 10.71 1.65 -14.34
CA LEU A 136 10.42 0.91 -15.55
C LEU A 136 10.24 1.86 -16.76
N PRO A 137 10.44 1.39 -18.00
CA PRO A 137 10.01 2.12 -19.18
C PRO A 137 8.52 2.49 -19.10
N GLY A 138 8.21 3.78 -19.22
CA GLY A 138 6.87 4.33 -19.01
C GLY A 138 6.55 4.75 -17.58
N GLY A 139 7.42 4.45 -16.61
CA GLY A 139 7.33 4.97 -15.25
C GLY A 139 8.02 6.32 -15.10
N GLU A 140 7.61 7.12 -14.12
CA GLU A 140 8.15 8.48 -13.92
C GLU A 140 8.16 8.88 -12.44
N GLY A 141 9.28 9.43 -11.98
CA GLY A 141 9.41 10.08 -10.68
C GLY A 141 9.58 11.58 -10.85
N VAL A 142 8.50 12.36 -10.68
CA VAL A 142 8.53 13.82 -10.84
C VAL A 142 8.91 14.48 -9.53
N ASN A 143 9.88 15.41 -9.57
CA ASN A 143 10.38 16.14 -8.39
C ASN A 143 10.83 15.21 -7.24
N THR A 144 11.29 14.00 -7.55
CA THR A 144 11.83 13.09 -6.53
C THR A 144 13.11 13.70 -5.94
N PRO A 145 13.22 13.86 -4.60
CA PRO A 145 14.46 14.36 -4.01
C PRO A 145 15.64 13.45 -4.37
N MET A 146 16.74 14.01 -4.89
CA MET A 146 17.91 13.27 -5.40
C MET A 146 18.46 12.25 -4.40
N LEU A 147 18.57 12.64 -3.11
CA LEU A 147 19.04 11.72 -2.06
C LEU A 147 18.09 10.54 -1.87
N ARG A 148 16.78 10.76 -1.98
CA ARG A 148 15.78 9.69 -1.92
C ARG A 148 15.89 8.75 -3.11
N GLU A 149 16.03 9.30 -4.31
CA GLU A 149 16.21 8.51 -5.52
C GLU A 149 17.47 7.64 -5.43
N ALA A 150 18.60 8.24 -5.05
CA ALA A 150 19.84 7.51 -4.84
C ALA A 150 19.69 6.40 -3.77
N ALA A 151 19.07 6.71 -2.64
CA ALA A 151 18.83 5.72 -1.59
C ALA A 151 17.94 4.55 -2.06
N VAL A 152 16.92 4.82 -2.89
CA VAL A 152 16.07 3.76 -3.45
C VAL A 152 16.86 2.89 -4.42
N ARG A 153 17.55 3.49 -5.38
CA ARG A 153 18.21 2.76 -6.48
C ARG A 153 19.49 2.06 -6.06
N LEU A 154 20.25 2.63 -5.11
CA LEU A 154 21.58 2.11 -4.72
C LEU A 154 21.55 1.29 -3.42
N LEU A 155 20.52 1.42 -2.61
CA LEU A 155 20.47 0.71 -1.33
C LEU A 155 19.20 -0.13 -1.19
N HIS A 156 18.01 0.49 -1.25
CA HIS A 156 16.77 -0.17 -0.86
C HIS A 156 16.34 -1.25 -1.85
N ALA A 157 16.29 -0.93 -3.15
CA ALA A 157 15.92 -1.89 -4.17
C ALA A 157 16.94 -3.05 -4.29
N PRO A 158 18.26 -2.81 -4.31
CA PRO A 158 19.25 -3.90 -4.30
C PRO A 158 19.16 -4.80 -3.05
N ALA A 159 18.98 -4.22 -1.86
CA ALA A 159 18.88 -5.01 -0.63
C ALA A 159 17.64 -5.92 -0.63
N ILE A 160 16.47 -5.40 -0.99
CA ILE A 160 15.24 -6.20 -1.11
C ILE A 160 15.37 -7.24 -2.23
N SER A 161 15.96 -6.88 -3.38
CA SER A 161 16.14 -7.79 -4.51
C SER A 161 17.03 -8.98 -4.15
N LEU A 162 18.14 -8.72 -3.47
CA LEU A 162 19.03 -9.78 -3.00
C LEU A 162 18.32 -10.68 -1.99
N ALA A 163 17.63 -10.10 -1.03
CA ALA A 163 16.86 -10.86 -0.04
C ALA A 163 15.72 -11.66 -0.65
N ALA A 164 15.08 -11.16 -1.69
CA ALA A 164 13.95 -11.79 -2.37
C ALA A 164 14.36 -12.87 -3.39
N GLY A 165 15.59 -12.79 -3.94
CA GLY A 165 15.99 -13.58 -5.12
C GLY A 165 15.25 -13.15 -6.39
N TYR A 166 14.75 -11.90 -6.45
CA TYR A 166 14.03 -11.31 -7.57
C TYR A 166 14.46 -9.86 -7.75
N TRP A 167 14.75 -9.43 -8.96
CA TRP A 167 15.22 -8.07 -9.22
C TRP A 167 14.07 -7.07 -9.31
N TYR A 168 13.92 -6.26 -8.26
CA TYR A 168 12.99 -5.13 -8.24
C TYR A 168 13.67 -3.86 -8.73
N THR A 169 12.96 -3.06 -9.51
CA THR A 169 13.41 -1.72 -9.92
C THR A 169 13.00 -0.63 -8.93
N ASP A 170 11.86 -0.80 -8.24
CA ASP A 170 11.38 0.12 -7.20
C ASP A 170 10.67 -0.64 -6.06
N THR A 171 11.21 -0.55 -4.87
CA THR A 171 10.68 -1.22 -3.68
C THR A 171 10.07 -0.27 -2.66
N THR A 172 10.02 1.03 -2.97
CA THR A 172 9.54 2.08 -2.06
C THR A 172 8.25 2.74 -2.48
N ASN A 173 7.76 2.46 -3.69
CA ASN A 173 6.46 2.95 -4.12
C ASN A 173 5.35 2.21 -3.36
N GLY A 174 4.36 2.96 -2.84
CA GLY A 174 3.21 2.44 -2.12
C GLY A 174 2.11 1.88 -3.03
N PHE A 175 2.15 2.16 -4.33
CA PHE A 175 1.19 1.64 -5.30
C PHE A 175 1.52 0.17 -5.60
N ARG A 176 0.71 -0.75 -5.10
CA ARG A 176 0.94 -2.19 -5.10
C ARG A 176 -0.37 -2.95 -5.24
N ALA A 177 -0.29 -4.23 -5.62
CA ALA A 177 -1.45 -5.10 -5.54
C ALA A 177 -1.06 -6.48 -5.02
N TYR A 178 -2.04 -7.11 -4.37
CA TYR A 178 -1.88 -8.41 -3.74
C TYR A 178 -3.08 -9.29 -4.07
N SER A 179 -2.86 -10.53 -4.50
CA SER A 179 -3.94 -11.52 -4.65
C SER A 179 -4.44 -12.01 -3.29
N SER A 180 -5.71 -12.39 -3.21
CA SER A 180 -6.26 -13.02 -2.01
C SER A 180 -5.54 -14.34 -1.68
N ARG A 181 -5.09 -15.08 -2.70
CA ARG A 181 -4.30 -16.30 -2.54
C ARG A 181 -3.00 -16.02 -1.78
N PHE A 182 -2.28 -14.98 -2.15
CA PHE A 182 -1.04 -14.56 -1.50
C PHE A 182 -1.27 -14.12 -0.05
N LEU A 183 -2.27 -13.26 0.17
CA LEU A 183 -2.55 -12.72 1.51
C LEU A 183 -3.10 -13.78 2.48
N ARG A 184 -3.75 -14.85 1.99
CA ARG A 184 -4.29 -15.94 2.80
C ARG A 184 -3.30 -17.08 3.08
N ASP A 185 -2.16 -17.11 2.37
CA ASP A 185 -1.18 -18.19 2.53
C ASP A 185 -0.55 -18.15 3.93
N GLU A 186 -0.60 -19.25 4.65
CA GLU A 186 -0.08 -19.36 6.02
C GLU A 186 1.42 -19.17 6.11
N ARG A 187 2.16 -19.42 5.02
CA ARG A 187 3.60 -19.18 4.93
C ARG A 187 3.92 -17.70 4.79
N VAL A 188 2.97 -16.89 4.31
CA VAL A 188 3.06 -15.42 4.23
C VAL A 188 2.68 -14.81 5.57
N ALA A 189 1.61 -15.27 6.20
CA ALA A 189 1.14 -14.82 7.52
C ALA A 189 1.21 -13.28 7.72
N PRO A 190 0.57 -12.47 6.86
CA PRO A 190 0.73 -11.00 6.89
C PRO A 190 -0.01 -10.35 8.06
N PHE A 191 -0.92 -11.09 8.70
CA PHE A 191 -1.82 -10.56 9.74
C PHE A 191 -1.26 -10.70 11.16
N ARG A 192 0.06 -10.78 11.32
CA ARG A 192 0.73 -10.78 12.63
C ARG A 192 0.94 -9.36 13.14
N ASP A 193 0.81 -9.12 14.44
CA ASP A 193 0.91 -7.80 15.07
C ASP A 193 2.33 -7.21 15.07
N VAL A 194 3.35 -8.03 14.76
CA VAL A 194 4.73 -7.58 14.51
C VAL A 194 4.83 -6.55 13.37
N PHE A 195 3.82 -6.49 12.50
CA PHE A 195 3.74 -5.56 11.39
C PHE A 195 2.96 -4.30 11.79
N GLY A 196 3.60 -3.40 12.53
CA GLY A 196 3.02 -2.14 12.96
C GLY A 196 3.25 -0.96 12.03
N GLY A 197 4.31 -0.98 11.20
CA GLY A 197 4.78 0.14 10.39
C GLY A 197 5.12 -0.22 8.94
N TYR A 198 6.26 0.27 8.45
CA TYR A 198 6.70 0.07 7.05
C TYR A 198 7.23 -1.34 6.76
N GLU A 199 7.60 -2.08 7.78
CA GLU A 199 8.17 -3.43 7.68
C GLU A 199 7.30 -4.39 6.89
N LEU A 200 5.96 -4.24 6.95
CA LEU A 200 5.03 -5.08 6.20
C LEU A 200 5.26 -4.98 4.69
N HIS A 201 5.53 -3.78 4.17
CA HIS A 201 5.82 -3.59 2.75
C HIS A 201 7.08 -4.34 2.30
N TYR A 202 8.16 -4.23 3.08
CA TYR A 202 9.44 -4.90 2.77
C TYR A 202 9.29 -6.41 2.84
N TYR A 203 8.65 -6.87 3.90
CA TYR A 203 8.37 -8.27 4.14
C TYR A 203 7.56 -8.90 3.00
N LEU A 204 6.44 -8.28 2.59
CA LEU A 204 5.60 -8.82 1.53
C LEU A 204 6.32 -8.87 0.18
N SER A 205 7.15 -7.89 -0.15
CA SER A 205 7.98 -7.92 -1.36
C SER A 205 8.95 -9.09 -1.37
N ILE A 206 9.63 -9.36 -0.24
CA ILE A 206 10.58 -10.47 -0.11
C ILE A 206 9.84 -11.81 -0.13
N ARG A 207 8.77 -11.93 0.63
CA ARG A 207 8.01 -13.18 0.80
C ARG A 207 7.37 -13.64 -0.50
N ALA A 208 6.82 -12.72 -1.29
CA ALA A 208 6.18 -13.05 -2.57
C ALA A 208 7.15 -13.83 -3.48
N ALA A 209 8.33 -13.31 -3.71
CA ALA A 209 9.33 -13.94 -4.57
C ALA A 209 9.91 -15.22 -3.95
N ARG A 210 10.31 -15.18 -2.66
CA ARG A 210 10.89 -16.35 -1.97
C ARG A 210 9.98 -17.57 -1.94
N LEU A 211 8.68 -17.36 -1.85
CA LEU A 211 7.71 -18.46 -1.81
C LEU A 211 7.22 -18.87 -3.21
N GLY A 212 7.78 -18.31 -4.28
CA GLY A 212 7.47 -18.68 -5.66
C GLY A 212 6.13 -18.14 -6.15
N PHE A 213 5.57 -17.10 -5.53
CA PHE A 213 4.39 -16.41 -6.05
C PHE A 213 4.75 -15.61 -7.31
N LYS A 214 3.77 -15.41 -8.18
CA LYS A 214 3.95 -14.63 -9.40
C LYS A 214 4.08 -13.14 -9.07
N VAL A 215 5.30 -12.61 -9.21
CA VAL A 215 5.64 -11.20 -8.99
C VAL A 215 5.74 -10.48 -10.33
N VAL A 216 5.18 -9.28 -10.43
CA VAL A 216 5.24 -8.41 -11.62
C VAL A 216 5.50 -6.97 -11.18
N GLU A 217 6.24 -6.21 -11.97
CA GLU A 217 6.31 -4.75 -11.84
C GLU A 217 5.55 -4.06 -12.97
N VAL A 218 4.85 -2.97 -12.66
CA VAL A 218 4.15 -2.12 -13.64
C VAL A 218 4.63 -0.68 -13.56
N PRO A 219 4.70 0.05 -14.69
CA PRO A 219 5.14 1.44 -14.69
C PRO A 219 4.10 2.33 -14.00
N VAL A 220 4.56 3.23 -13.13
CA VAL A 220 3.71 4.23 -12.45
C VAL A 220 4.38 5.59 -12.44
N ARG A 221 3.56 6.64 -12.44
CA ARG A 221 4.00 8.02 -12.24
C ARG A 221 3.74 8.42 -10.79
N ARG A 222 4.76 9.01 -10.14
CA ARG A 222 4.63 9.58 -8.81
C ARG A 222 5.24 10.98 -8.77
N GLU A 223 4.46 11.96 -8.35
CA GLU A 223 4.88 13.36 -8.29
C GLU A 223 5.00 13.85 -6.85
N TYR A 224 6.13 14.45 -6.55
CA TYR A 224 6.34 15.14 -5.27
C TYR A 224 6.03 16.63 -5.42
N PRO A 225 5.35 17.26 -4.45
CA PRO A 225 5.11 18.68 -4.48
C PRO A 225 6.45 19.45 -4.51
N ARG A 226 6.49 20.55 -5.22
CA ARG A 226 7.68 21.45 -5.26
C ARG A 226 7.87 22.07 -3.88
N GLY A 227 9.12 22.22 -3.45
CA GLY A 227 9.48 22.79 -2.15
C GLY A 227 9.55 21.76 -1.03
N GLN A 228 8.93 22.03 0.12
CA GLN A 228 8.93 21.09 1.23
C GLN A 228 8.09 19.84 0.91
N VAL A 229 8.74 18.68 0.88
CA VAL A 229 8.06 17.40 0.68
C VAL A 229 7.50 16.90 2.02
N PRO A 230 6.18 16.88 2.21
CA PRO A 230 5.59 16.31 3.41
C PRO A 230 6.01 14.84 3.57
N SER A 231 6.69 14.52 4.65
CA SER A 231 7.12 13.16 4.95
C SER A 231 6.81 12.84 6.41
N LYS A 232 6.19 11.68 6.64
CA LYS A 232 5.98 11.13 7.99
C LYS A 232 7.27 10.55 8.58
N ILE A 233 8.30 10.36 7.74
CA ILE A 233 9.65 9.97 8.16
C ILE A 233 10.45 11.26 8.38
N ARG A 234 10.63 11.67 9.63
CA ARG A 234 11.31 12.93 9.97
C ARG A 234 12.66 12.67 10.66
N GLY A 235 13.68 13.42 10.22
CA GLY A 235 15.01 13.46 10.84
C GLY A 235 15.79 12.14 10.81
N LEU A 236 16.95 12.13 11.46
CA LEU A 236 17.87 10.98 11.50
C LEU A 236 17.24 9.75 12.19
N ARG A 237 16.44 9.95 13.24
CA ARG A 237 15.76 8.85 13.95
C ARG A 237 14.75 8.13 13.05
N GLY A 238 13.96 8.88 12.27
CA GLY A 238 13.03 8.28 11.32
C GLY A 238 13.75 7.48 10.22
N GLY A 239 14.87 8.01 9.71
CA GLY A 239 15.72 7.30 8.75
C GLY A 239 16.30 6.01 9.34
N ALA A 240 16.84 6.07 10.57
CA ALA A 240 17.37 4.88 11.27
C ALA A 240 16.31 3.78 11.45
N THR A 241 15.08 4.17 11.84
CA THR A 241 13.97 3.20 11.99
C THR A 241 13.64 2.49 10.67
N VAL A 242 13.63 3.23 9.56
CA VAL A 242 13.40 2.65 8.22
C VAL A 242 14.51 1.66 7.84
N LEU A 243 15.78 2.03 8.08
CA LEU A 243 16.92 1.15 7.80
C LEU A 243 16.92 -0.10 8.69
N GLN A 244 16.57 0.02 9.96
CA GLN A 244 16.42 -1.12 10.86
C GLN A 244 15.31 -2.07 10.40
N ALA A 245 14.15 -1.55 10.01
CA ALA A 245 13.05 -2.35 9.48
C ALA A 245 13.45 -3.06 8.18
N LEU A 246 14.17 -2.36 7.28
CA LEU A 246 14.70 -2.93 6.05
C LEU A 246 15.68 -4.08 6.34
N ALA A 247 16.67 -3.85 7.20
CA ALA A 247 17.65 -4.87 7.56
C ALA A 247 16.98 -6.08 8.23
N ALA A 248 16.03 -5.85 9.14
CA ALA A 248 15.27 -6.92 9.79
C ALA A 248 14.49 -7.77 8.78
N ALA A 249 13.83 -7.13 7.80
CA ALA A 249 13.11 -7.84 6.74
C ALA A 249 14.06 -8.64 5.85
N CYS A 250 15.19 -8.06 5.43
CA CYS A 250 16.16 -8.76 4.58
C CYS A 250 16.82 -9.95 5.30
N LEU A 251 16.98 -9.87 6.62
CA LEU A 251 17.53 -10.95 7.44
C LEU A 251 16.48 -12.01 7.85
N GLY A 252 15.25 -11.92 7.37
CA GLY A 252 14.17 -12.86 7.67
C GLY A 252 13.66 -12.81 9.11
N ARG A 253 13.90 -11.71 9.86
CA ARG A 253 13.45 -11.59 11.27
C ARG A 253 11.95 -11.52 11.43
N PHE A 254 11.21 -11.32 10.35
CA PHE A 254 9.75 -11.33 10.30
C PHE A 254 9.18 -12.63 9.73
N ASP A 255 10.00 -13.62 9.41
CA ASP A 255 9.51 -14.91 8.92
C ASP A 255 8.70 -15.62 10.02
N PRO A 256 7.63 -16.38 9.67
CA PRO A 256 6.80 -17.10 10.65
C PRO A 256 7.57 -18.15 11.42
#